data_452ede98cd2b008f81835272c157cc9a
#
_entry.id   452ede98cd2b008f81835272c157cc9a
#
_cell.length_a   1.000
_cell.length_b   1.000
_cell.length_c   1.000
_cell.angle_alpha   90.00
_cell.angle_beta   90.00
_cell.angle_gamma   90.00
#
_symmetry.space_group_name_H-M   'P 1'
#
loop_
_entity.id
_entity.type
_entity.pdbx_description
1 polymer ?
#
loop_
_entity_poly.entity_id
_entity_poly.type
_entity_poly.pdbx_seq_one_letter_code
_entity_poly.pdbx_strand_id
1 'polypeptide(L)'
;MSFRPSFRLTSLAAGLLLAVTATAQPVFDQPANATFKGEVVSRGENVVPGSTADVVGRGFVPGQKVSLLRGDSVLNTQPLVVDADGNFKTQLSIPADAVPGTHPVVVRASQPAAATVLKLRVSPQLPLSGQAQFATQSNKLVPGLYQSAYSAASNALFVTSAVGRPPVTQSQLLKLDPKSLKVTKAITPAQVPGSTNGAVYAVYGVGVDDTNGNVWVTNTRQNSIAVYRQKDLSLVHQFPVDAVPHARDVVVDGTHGKVFASATGEDHLSVFDAKTLKELPVVTLESGVDDGKFTPMSLVLDEKGGKLFTVSIGTPEAAVIDVASGKVEKVIDLGNSISASGVAFDAARNRLYVASQGTDNLLIVDVAAGKVLHDVPVGAGALNVAFDDASGLAYVSNRGAGTVTVVNGDGKVVANLDGGTLPNHVRADGKGNVFAVNKSRGAEDPKGDRIIRITPKQ
;
A
#
# COMPACT_ATOMS: atom_id res chain seq x y z
N MET A 1 -54.75 -62.43 72.03
CA MET A 1 -53.53 -61.96 71.50
C MET A 1 -53.85 -61.01 70.35
N SER A 2 -53.76 -59.76 70.58
CA SER A 2 -54.14 -58.68 69.65
C SER A 2 -52.93 -58.05 69.02
N PHE A 3 -52.80 -58.11 67.71
CA PHE A 3 -51.84 -57.37 66.92
C PHE A 3 -52.49 -56.14 66.34
N ARG A 4 -51.97 -54.96 66.67
CA ARG A 4 -52.30 -53.69 66.01
C ARG A 4 -51.18 -53.38 64.97
N PRO A 5 -51.52 -53.00 63.74
CA PRO A 5 -50.61 -52.42 62.78
C PRO A 5 -50.56 -50.89 62.93
N SER A 6 -49.32 -50.34 63.08
CA SER A 6 -49.06 -48.93 63.07
C SER A 6 -48.94 -48.42 61.63
N PHE A 7 -49.79 -47.45 61.30
CA PHE A 7 -49.73 -46.67 60.07
C PHE A 7 -48.66 -45.63 60.20
N ARG A 8 -47.66 -45.67 59.26
CA ARG A 8 -46.68 -44.54 59.06
C ARG A 8 -47.29 -43.66 57.95
N LEU A 9 -47.54 -42.36 58.27
CA LEU A 9 -47.79 -41.32 57.32
C LEU A 9 -46.49 -40.94 56.66
N THR A 10 -46.38 -41.12 55.34
CA THR A 10 -45.31 -40.57 54.49
C THR A 10 -45.85 -39.25 53.95
N SER A 11 -45.22 -38.14 54.37
CA SER A 11 -45.46 -36.79 53.83
C SER A 11 -44.86 -36.71 52.44
N LEU A 12 -45.68 -36.55 51.41
CA LEU A 12 -45.28 -36.16 50.04
C LEU A 12 -45.03 -34.65 50.03
N ALA A 13 -43.77 -34.23 49.98
CA ALA A 13 -43.39 -32.84 49.67
C ALA A 13 -43.55 -32.64 48.15
N ALA A 14 -44.59 -31.94 47.73
CA ALA A 14 -44.74 -31.49 46.35
C ALA A 14 -43.81 -30.32 46.11
N GLY A 15 -42.66 -30.60 45.46
CA GLY A 15 -41.76 -29.54 44.96
C GLY A 15 -42.40 -28.85 43.74
N LEU A 16 -42.80 -27.58 43.88
CA LEU A 16 -43.18 -26.74 42.76
C LEU A 16 -41.88 -26.41 41.96
N LEU A 17 -41.66 -27.07 40.83
CA LEU A 17 -40.74 -26.62 39.82
C LEU A 17 -41.31 -25.39 39.12
N LEU A 18 -40.88 -24.20 39.48
CA LEU A 18 -41.06 -22.98 38.70
C LEU A 18 -40.25 -23.13 37.41
N ALA A 19 -40.90 -23.55 36.34
CA ALA A 19 -40.36 -23.43 34.98
C ALA A 19 -40.25 -21.96 34.64
N VAL A 20 -39.03 -21.38 34.73
CA VAL A 20 -38.76 -20.10 34.15
C VAL A 20 -38.78 -20.29 32.64
N THR A 21 -39.89 -19.96 32.03
CA THR A 21 -40.02 -19.85 30.58
C THR A 21 -39.15 -18.66 30.17
N ALA A 22 -37.90 -18.92 29.72
CA ALA A 22 -37.16 -17.93 29.00
C ALA A 22 -37.96 -17.59 27.73
N THR A 23 -38.68 -16.50 27.76
CA THR A 23 -39.29 -15.92 26.55
C THR A 23 -38.13 -15.50 25.68
N ALA A 24 -37.95 -16.22 24.57
CA ALA A 24 -37.00 -15.79 23.53
C ALA A 24 -37.38 -14.35 23.15
N GLN A 25 -36.47 -13.42 23.31
CA GLN A 25 -36.71 -12.06 22.84
C GLN A 25 -36.95 -12.10 21.33
N PRO A 26 -37.94 -11.38 20.82
CA PRO A 26 -38.17 -11.32 19.37
C PRO A 26 -36.91 -10.85 18.67
N VAL A 27 -36.42 -11.62 17.70
CA VAL A 27 -35.16 -11.36 16.99
C VAL A 27 -35.36 -10.35 15.86
N PHE A 28 -36.60 -10.18 15.38
CA PHE A 28 -36.95 -9.30 14.27
C PHE A 28 -37.98 -8.22 14.68
N ASP A 29 -37.96 -7.78 15.92
CA ASP A 29 -38.87 -6.76 16.46
C ASP A 29 -38.57 -5.33 15.96
N GLN A 30 -37.32 -5.09 15.52
CA GLN A 30 -36.90 -3.80 15.00
C GLN A 30 -36.10 -3.96 13.69
N PRO A 31 -36.47 -3.22 12.62
CA PRO A 31 -35.68 -3.19 11.41
C PRO A 31 -34.35 -2.47 11.65
N ALA A 32 -33.37 -2.75 10.79
CA ALA A 32 -32.08 -2.07 10.83
C ALA A 32 -32.26 -0.54 10.69
N ASN A 33 -31.50 0.22 11.46
CA ASN A 33 -31.43 1.68 11.29
C ASN A 33 -30.69 2.01 9.98
N ALA A 34 -31.44 2.41 8.95
CA ALA A 34 -30.90 2.77 7.64
C ALA A 34 -29.92 3.97 7.68
N THR A 35 -29.91 4.76 8.76
CA THR A 35 -29.00 5.90 8.93
C THR A 35 -27.76 5.57 9.77
N PHE A 36 -27.62 4.32 10.22
CA PHE A 36 -26.44 3.90 10.98
C PHE A 36 -25.18 3.96 10.10
N LYS A 37 -24.19 4.74 10.53
CA LYS A 37 -22.89 4.96 9.83
C LYS A 37 -21.71 4.55 10.71
N GLY A 38 -21.91 3.66 11.66
CA GLY A 38 -20.86 3.21 12.56
C GLY A 38 -19.70 2.56 11.82
N GLU A 39 -18.51 3.16 11.94
CA GLU A 39 -17.26 2.67 11.38
C GLU A 39 -16.28 2.38 12.50
N VAL A 40 -15.50 1.30 12.37
CA VAL A 40 -14.47 0.94 13.34
C VAL A 40 -13.18 0.64 12.63
N VAL A 41 -12.10 1.26 13.09
CA VAL A 41 -10.76 1.13 12.51
C VAL A 41 -9.72 0.86 13.59
N SER A 42 -8.66 0.14 13.28
CA SER A 42 -7.44 0.14 14.08
C SER A 42 -6.57 1.34 13.70
N ARG A 43 -5.97 1.98 14.69
CA ARG A 43 -5.09 3.14 14.54
C ARG A 43 -3.74 2.90 15.20
N GLY A 44 -2.77 3.75 14.87
CA GLY A 44 -1.43 3.69 15.46
C GLY A 44 -0.43 2.93 14.60
N GLU A 45 0.51 2.28 15.26
CA GLU A 45 1.55 1.48 14.61
C GLU A 45 0.98 0.18 14.04
N ASN A 46 1.78 -0.50 13.20
CA ASN A 46 1.36 -1.79 12.65
C ASN A 46 1.07 -2.78 13.77
N VAL A 47 -0.08 -3.41 13.68
CA VAL A 47 -0.45 -4.49 14.59
C VAL A 47 0.31 -5.73 14.17
N VAL A 48 1.07 -6.31 15.10
CA VAL A 48 1.87 -7.53 14.88
C VAL A 48 1.57 -8.55 15.99
N PRO A 49 1.93 -9.83 15.84
CA PRO A 49 1.77 -10.81 16.91
C PRO A 49 2.44 -10.33 18.21
N GLY A 50 1.75 -10.47 19.34
CA GLY A 50 2.21 -10.04 20.66
C GLY A 50 2.05 -8.53 20.95
N SER A 51 1.51 -7.74 20.02
CA SER A 51 1.29 -6.30 20.19
C SER A 51 -0.10 -5.96 20.72
N THR A 52 -0.39 -4.66 20.81
CA THR A 52 -1.72 -4.12 21.13
C THR A 52 -2.24 -3.32 19.93
N ALA A 53 -3.51 -3.48 19.59
CA ALA A 53 -4.19 -2.71 18.56
C ALA A 53 -5.06 -1.62 19.19
N ASP A 54 -4.83 -0.36 18.86
CA ASP A 54 -5.73 0.75 19.19
C ASP A 54 -6.95 0.71 18.27
N VAL A 55 -8.14 0.56 18.85
CA VAL A 55 -9.41 0.48 18.13
C VAL A 55 -10.25 1.72 18.41
N VAL A 56 -10.72 2.35 17.35
CA VAL A 56 -11.54 3.56 17.41
C VAL A 56 -12.82 3.35 16.60
N GLY A 57 -13.97 3.51 17.24
CA GLY A 57 -15.27 3.57 16.61
C GLY A 57 -15.76 5.01 16.45
N ARG A 58 -16.51 5.28 15.38
CA ARG A 58 -17.13 6.57 15.08
C ARG A 58 -18.47 6.39 14.41
N GLY A 59 -19.36 7.40 14.49
CA GLY A 59 -20.66 7.37 13.83
C GLY A 59 -21.65 6.44 14.48
N PHE A 60 -21.44 6.09 15.74
CA PHE A 60 -22.37 5.34 16.59
C PHE A 60 -23.38 6.29 17.26
N VAL A 61 -24.44 5.73 17.84
CA VAL A 61 -25.41 6.53 18.60
C VAL A 61 -24.90 6.71 20.04
N PRO A 62 -24.87 7.93 20.57
CA PRO A 62 -24.44 8.16 21.95
C PRO A 62 -25.17 7.26 22.97
N GLY A 63 -24.41 6.71 23.91
CA GLY A 63 -24.93 5.78 24.93
C GLY A 63 -25.06 4.32 24.47
N GLN A 64 -24.88 4.00 23.21
CA GLN A 64 -24.83 2.59 22.74
C GLN A 64 -23.78 1.80 23.52
N LYS A 65 -24.05 0.54 23.78
CA LYS A 65 -23.12 -0.42 24.37
C LYS A 65 -22.52 -1.28 23.27
N VAL A 66 -21.21 -1.29 23.14
CA VAL A 66 -20.47 -1.97 22.07
C VAL A 66 -19.73 -3.18 22.61
N SER A 67 -19.88 -4.32 21.94
CA SER A 67 -19.09 -5.55 22.16
C SER A 67 -18.32 -5.89 20.89
N LEU A 68 -17.05 -6.28 21.05
CA LEU A 68 -16.17 -6.74 19.98
C LEU A 68 -16.08 -8.27 20.05
N LEU A 69 -16.37 -8.95 18.94
CA LEU A 69 -16.41 -10.41 18.89
C LEU A 69 -15.51 -10.95 17.78
N ARG A 70 -14.84 -12.06 18.06
CA ARG A 70 -14.09 -12.85 17.07
C ARG A 70 -14.53 -14.30 17.17
N GLY A 71 -15.25 -14.82 16.16
CA GLY A 71 -16.02 -16.04 16.32
C GLY A 71 -17.03 -15.86 17.47
N ASP A 72 -17.11 -16.81 18.38
CA ASP A 72 -18.00 -16.75 19.56
C ASP A 72 -17.37 -16.03 20.77
N SER A 73 -16.08 -15.64 20.67
CA SER A 73 -15.35 -15.01 21.77
C SER A 73 -15.59 -13.51 21.82
N VAL A 74 -15.98 -13.00 23.00
CA VAL A 74 -16.06 -11.55 23.29
C VAL A 74 -14.67 -11.07 23.68
N LEU A 75 -14.15 -10.08 22.95
CA LEU A 75 -12.78 -9.57 23.10
C LEU A 75 -12.65 -8.48 24.19
N ASN A 76 -13.73 -7.81 24.54
CA ASN A 76 -13.78 -6.81 25.59
C ASN A 76 -14.54 -7.33 26.81
N THR A 77 -13.94 -7.25 27.99
CA THR A 77 -14.49 -7.80 29.26
C THR A 77 -15.80 -7.13 29.69
N GLN A 78 -15.97 -5.84 29.36
CA GLN A 78 -17.18 -5.05 29.60
C GLN A 78 -17.60 -4.36 28.30
N PRO A 79 -18.91 -4.19 28.06
CA PRO A 79 -19.37 -3.40 26.92
C PRO A 79 -18.81 -1.97 26.97
N LEU A 80 -18.30 -1.49 25.84
CA LEU A 80 -17.83 -0.12 25.69
C LEU A 80 -19.05 0.80 25.55
N VAL A 81 -19.04 1.95 26.22
CA VAL A 81 -20.10 2.95 26.11
C VAL A 81 -19.68 4.01 25.10
N VAL A 82 -20.53 4.26 24.12
CA VAL A 82 -20.33 5.31 23.12
C VAL A 82 -20.50 6.67 23.76
N ASP A 83 -19.55 7.58 23.54
CA ASP A 83 -19.56 8.94 24.09
C ASP A 83 -20.63 9.85 23.43
N ALA A 84 -20.73 11.10 23.92
CA ALA A 84 -21.71 12.08 23.44
C ALA A 84 -21.49 12.47 21.95
N ASP A 85 -20.28 12.29 21.43
CA ASP A 85 -19.88 12.60 20.05
C ASP A 85 -20.05 11.39 19.11
N GLY A 86 -20.59 10.27 19.61
CA GLY A 86 -20.80 9.04 18.83
C GLY A 86 -19.52 8.22 18.62
N ASN A 87 -18.53 8.33 19.50
CA ASN A 87 -17.26 7.62 19.41
C ASN A 87 -17.03 6.68 20.59
N PHE A 88 -16.15 5.70 20.37
CA PHE A 88 -15.54 4.93 21.46
C PHE A 88 -14.07 4.63 21.12
N LYS A 89 -13.26 4.32 22.14
CA LYS A 89 -11.88 3.88 22.01
C LYS A 89 -11.63 2.70 22.92
N THR A 90 -10.84 1.76 22.46
CA THR A 90 -10.37 0.62 23.26
C THR A 90 -9.07 0.08 22.70
N GLN A 91 -8.47 -0.85 23.44
CA GLN A 91 -7.30 -1.59 23.01
C GLN A 91 -7.60 -3.08 22.97
N LEU A 92 -7.09 -3.77 21.96
CA LEU A 92 -7.13 -5.22 21.84
C LEU A 92 -5.71 -5.78 21.94
N SER A 93 -5.50 -6.67 22.88
CA SER A 93 -4.24 -7.44 22.97
C SER A 93 -4.24 -8.52 21.89
N ILE A 94 -3.17 -8.55 21.11
CA ILE A 94 -2.97 -9.53 20.04
C ILE A 94 -2.08 -10.65 20.58
N PRO A 95 -2.52 -11.93 20.55
CA PRO A 95 -1.72 -13.04 21.01
C PRO A 95 -0.37 -13.13 20.29
N ALA A 96 0.67 -13.61 20.95
CA ALA A 96 2.00 -13.78 20.36
C ALA A 96 2.05 -14.84 19.25
N ASP A 97 1.11 -15.76 19.24
CA ASP A 97 0.90 -16.80 18.23
C ASP A 97 -0.16 -16.41 17.18
N ALA A 98 -0.61 -15.14 17.17
CA ALA A 98 -1.56 -14.68 16.16
C ALA A 98 -1.00 -14.84 14.75
N VAL A 99 -1.77 -15.48 13.89
CA VAL A 99 -1.38 -15.67 12.49
C VAL A 99 -1.50 -14.33 11.74
N PRO A 100 -0.46 -13.90 11.00
CA PRO A 100 -0.57 -12.73 10.13
C PRO A 100 -1.70 -12.85 9.11
N GLY A 101 -2.40 -11.73 8.86
CA GLY A 101 -3.53 -11.66 7.94
C GLY A 101 -4.64 -10.75 8.45
N THR A 102 -5.77 -10.73 7.72
CA THR A 102 -6.93 -9.93 8.09
C THR A 102 -7.90 -10.76 8.94
N HIS A 103 -8.15 -10.28 10.15
CA HIS A 103 -9.07 -10.89 11.11
C HIS A 103 -10.35 -10.05 11.19
N PRO A 104 -11.50 -10.54 10.70
CA PRO A 104 -12.76 -9.83 10.89
C PRO A 104 -13.18 -9.89 12.37
N VAL A 105 -13.39 -8.72 12.97
CA VAL A 105 -13.95 -8.56 14.31
C VAL A 105 -15.33 -7.96 14.17
N VAL A 106 -16.35 -8.70 14.59
CA VAL A 106 -17.73 -8.22 14.61
C VAL A 106 -17.89 -7.20 15.73
N VAL A 107 -18.36 -6.02 15.37
CA VAL A 107 -18.66 -4.94 16.30
C VAL A 107 -20.17 -4.87 16.47
N ARG A 108 -20.66 -5.36 17.59
CA ARG A 108 -22.08 -5.38 17.92
C ARG A 108 -22.42 -4.24 18.87
N ALA A 109 -23.31 -3.38 18.45
CA ALA A 109 -23.89 -2.32 19.29
C ALA A 109 -25.31 -2.69 19.71
N SER A 110 -25.71 -2.24 20.90
CA SER A 110 -27.06 -2.42 21.45
C SER A 110 -27.65 -1.10 21.90
N GLN A 111 -28.98 -0.97 21.83
CA GLN A 111 -29.74 0.19 22.31
C GLN A 111 -29.44 1.52 21.58
N PRO A 112 -29.76 1.63 20.27
CA PRO A 112 -30.42 0.65 19.39
C PRO A 112 -29.45 -0.41 18.84
N ALA A 113 -30.01 -1.54 18.41
CA ALA A 113 -29.22 -2.63 17.84
C ALA A 113 -28.58 -2.23 16.51
N ALA A 114 -27.30 -2.49 16.35
CA ALA A 114 -26.56 -2.29 15.11
C ALA A 114 -25.29 -3.17 15.08
N ALA A 115 -24.75 -3.41 13.89
CA ALA A 115 -23.48 -4.14 13.75
C ALA A 115 -22.66 -3.58 12.60
N THR A 116 -21.33 -3.68 12.74
CA THR A 116 -20.34 -3.43 11.68
C THR A 116 -19.16 -4.39 11.87
N VAL A 117 -18.19 -4.38 10.96
CA VAL A 117 -17.04 -5.26 11.02
C VAL A 117 -15.76 -4.43 10.96
N LEU A 118 -14.91 -4.62 11.97
CA LEU A 118 -13.52 -4.16 11.93
C LEU A 118 -12.68 -5.22 11.18
N LYS A 119 -12.07 -4.84 10.07
CA LYS A 119 -11.06 -5.66 9.39
C LYS A 119 -9.70 -5.42 10.07
N LEU A 120 -9.43 -6.16 11.15
CA LEU A 120 -8.18 -6.04 11.91
C LEU A 120 -7.07 -6.77 11.17
N ARG A 121 -6.08 -6.03 10.67
CA ARG A 121 -4.91 -6.62 10.03
C ARG A 121 -3.81 -6.84 11.05
N VAL A 122 -3.30 -8.07 11.14
CA VAL A 122 -2.09 -8.46 11.88
C VAL A 122 -0.99 -8.67 10.85
N SER A 123 0.03 -7.83 10.89
CA SER A 123 1.14 -7.85 9.92
C SER A 123 2.24 -8.83 10.33
N PRO A 124 2.98 -9.43 9.39
CA PRO A 124 4.16 -10.21 9.70
C PRO A 124 5.23 -9.38 10.42
N GLN A 125 5.92 -9.97 11.39
CA GLN A 125 7.07 -9.36 12.05
C GLN A 125 8.35 -10.10 11.64
N LEU A 126 9.06 -9.54 10.65
CA LEU A 126 10.34 -10.07 10.19
C LEU A 126 11.47 -9.35 10.93
N PRO A 127 12.34 -10.07 11.64
CA PRO A 127 13.54 -9.46 12.25
C PRO A 127 14.51 -8.99 11.18
N LEU A 128 15.31 -7.98 11.50
CA LEU A 128 16.43 -7.57 10.63
C LEU A 128 17.41 -8.73 10.48
N SER A 129 17.82 -9.01 9.24
CA SER A 129 18.68 -10.17 8.92
C SER A 129 19.48 -9.91 7.64
N GLY A 130 20.56 -10.68 7.44
CA GLY A 130 21.35 -10.65 6.22
C GLY A 130 22.18 -9.39 5.99
N GLN A 131 22.27 -8.44 6.94
CA GLN A 131 22.96 -7.16 6.78
C GLN A 131 24.43 -7.31 6.38
N ALA A 132 25.09 -8.37 6.86
CA ALA A 132 26.49 -8.65 6.52
C ALA A 132 26.72 -8.89 5.01
N GLN A 133 25.68 -9.29 4.27
CA GLN A 133 25.74 -9.59 2.84
C GLN A 133 25.59 -8.33 1.96
N PHE A 134 25.29 -7.18 2.55
CA PHE A 134 25.05 -5.94 1.83
C PHE A 134 25.92 -4.80 2.35
N ALA A 135 26.40 -3.96 1.45
CA ALA A 135 26.96 -2.65 1.77
C ALA A 135 25.82 -1.61 1.64
N THR A 136 25.69 -0.74 2.63
CA THR A 136 24.73 0.34 2.62
C THR A 136 25.41 1.68 2.78
N GLN A 137 24.95 2.68 2.02
CA GLN A 137 25.34 4.08 2.17
C GLN A 137 24.09 4.93 2.17
N SER A 138 23.98 5.91 3.07
CA SER A 138 22.80 6.78 3.10
C SER A 138 23.16 8.24 3.18
N ASN A 139 22.28 9.10 2.64
CA ASN A 139 22.37 10.54 2.77
C ASN A 139 20.98 11.12 3.13
N LYS A 140 20.95 12.12 4.02
CA LYS A 140 19.71 12.86 4.32
C LYS A 140 19.47 13.88 3.22
N LEU A 141 18.22 13.96 2.76
CA LEU A 141 17.79 14.89 1.73
C LEU A 141 16.72 15.85 2.29
N VAL A 142 15.94 16.43 1.39
CA VAL A 142 14.82 17.30 1.74
C VAL A 142 13.63 16.50 2.27
N PRO A 143 12.73 17.10 3.06
CA PRO A 143 11.53 16.43 3.55
C PRO A 143 10.60 15.93 2.44
N GLY A 144 9.90 14.81 2.69
CA GLY A 144 8.81 14.34 1.85
C GLY A 144 9.21 13.58 0.60
N LEU A 145 10.34 12.87 0.59
CA LEU A 145 10.81 12.06 -0.55
C LEU A 145 9.73 11.08 -1.01
N TYR A 146 9.60 10.92 -2.34
CA TYR A 146 8.51 10.10 -2.86
C TYR A 146 8.98 8.96 -3.75
N GLN A 147 9.57 9.24 -4.91
CA GLN A 147 10.13 8.25 -5.84
C GLN A 147 11.53 8.64 -6.31
N SER A 148 12.22 7.68 -6.92
CA SER A 148 13.51 7.88 -7.57
C SER A 148 13.54 7.17 -8.93
N ALA A 149 14.28 7.75 -9.89
CA ALA A 149 14.59 7.14 -11.18
C ALA A 149 16.09 7.28 -11.46
N TYR A 150 16.68 6.27 -12.09
CA TYR A 150 18.06 6.27 -12.49
C TYR A 150 18.17 6.43 -14.01
N SER A 151 18.97 7.38 -14.47
CA SER A 151 19.35 7.55 -15.87
C SER A 151 20.71 6.93 -16.13
N ALA A 152 20.77 5.96 -17.02
CA ALA A 152 22.04 5.37 -17.43
C ALA A 152 22.85 6.32 -18.32
N ALA A 153 22.18 7.12 -19.17
CA ALA A 153 22.83 8.06 -20.09
C ALA A 153 23.52 9.22 -19.35
N SER A 154 22.86 9.82 -18.36
CA SER A 154 23.43 10.92 -17.57
C SER A 154 24.15 10.45 -16.31
N ASN A 155 24.13 9.16 -16.00
CA ASN A 155 24.60 8.56 -14.75
C ASN A 155 24.17 9.39 -13.53
N ALA A 156 22.85 9.61 -13.42
CA ALA A 156 22.27 10.44 -12.39
C ALA A 156 21.00 9.80 -11.80
N LEU A 157 20.74 10.10 -10.54
CA LEU A 157 19.46 9.82 -9.89
C LEU A 157 18.60 11.08 -9.91
N PHE A 158 17.32 10.90 -10.17
CA PHE A 158 16.29 11.92 -10.02
C PHE A 158 15.35 11.51 -8.91
N VAL A 159 15.11 12.42 -7.96
CA VAL A 159 14.30 12.14 -6.76
C VAL A 159 13.25 13.23 -6.61
N THR A 160 12.02 12.82 -6.39
CA THR A 160 10.88 13.72 -6.15
C THR A 160 10.60 13.87 -4.67
N SER A 161 10.10 15.04 -4.31
CA SER A 161 9.71 15.38 -2.93
C SER A 161 8.46 16.24 -2.93
N ALA A 162 7.52 15.91 -2.05
CA ALA A 162 6.33 16.69 -1.78
C ALA A 162 5.90 16.53 -0.31
N VAL A 163 5.68 17.66 0.38
CA VAL A 163 5.39 17.70 1.82
C VAL A 163 3.94 18.03 2.07
N GLY A 164 3.28 17.22 2.89
CA GLY A 164 1.96 17.52 3.42
C GLY A 164 0.80 17.17 2.50
N ARG A 165 -0.36 17.70 2.88
CA ARG A 165 -1.63 17.61 2.13
C ARG A 165 -1.87 18.92 1.38
N PRO A 166 -2.74 18.95 0.35
CA PRO A 166 -3.11 20.18 -0.32
C PRO A 166 -3.61 21.27 0.66
N PRO A 167 -3.19 22.52 0.47
CA PRO A 167 -2.29 22.99 -0.58
C PRO A 167 -0.82 22.63 -0.31
N VAL A 168 -0.13 22.01 -1.31
CA VAL A 168 1.28 21.68 -1.19
C VAL A 168 2.13 22.89 -1.56
N THR A 169 2.88 23.41 -0.61
CA THR A 169 3.75 24.58 -0.78
C THR A 169 5.24 24.23 -0.83
N GLN A 170 5.58 22.97 -0.48
CA GLN A 170 6.96 22.47 -0.50
C GLN A 170 7.04 21.22 -1.36
N SER A 171 7.70 21.35 -2.50
CA SER A 171 7.95 20.25 -3.44
C SER A 171 9.24 20.53 -4.20
N GLN A 172 10.04 19.49 -4.46
CA GLN A 172 11.28 19.61 -5.19
C GLN A 172 11.51 18.41 -6.11
N LEU A 173 12.14 18.69 -7.26
CA LEU A 173 12.82 17.70 -8.10
C LEU A 173 14.33 17.84 -7.89
N LEU A 174 14.96 16.76 -7.48
CA LEU A 174 16.38 16.68 -7.16
C LEU A 174 17.11 15.85 -8.21
N LYS A 175 18.33 16.27 -8.58
CA LYS A 175 19.31 15.46 -9.32
C LYS A 175 20.47 15.14 -8.40
N LEU A 176 20.85 13.86 -8.31
CA LEU A 176 21.91 13.39 -7.42
C LEU A 176 22.99 12.64 -8.21
N ASP A 177 24.20 12.68 -7.69
CA ASP A 177 25.25 11.74 -8.06
C ASP A 177 25.00 10.37 -7.40
N PRO A 178 24.89 9.26 -8.17
CA PRO A 178 24.50 7.95 -7.62
C PRO A 178 25.57 7.32 -6.74
N LYS A 179 26.84 7.73 -6.86
CA LYS A 179 27.94 7.20 -6.07
C LYS A 179 28.02 7.86 -4.68
N SER A 180 27.98 9.17 -4.63
CA SER A 180 28.08 9.94 -3.38
C SER A 180 26.72 10.21 -2.71
N LEU A 181 25.61 10.04 -3.43
CA LEU A 181 24.25 10.40 -3.05
C LEU A 181 24.06 11.90 -2.75
N LYS A 182 24.98 12.75 -3.20
CA LYS A 182 24.91 14.20 -3.02
C LYS A 182 24.03 14.83 -4.09
N VAL A 183 23.23 15.81 -3.67
CA VAL A 183 22.43 16.62 -4.58
C VAL A 183 23.38 17.49 -5.43
N THR A 184 23.29 17.37 -6.74
CA THR A 184 24.04 18.16 -7.71
C THR A 184 23.20 19.31 -8.27
N LYS A 185 21.86 19.16 -8.29
CA LYS A 185 20.90 20.18 -8.70
C LYS A 185 19.56 19.95 -8.00
N ALA A 186 18.87 21.02 -7.70
CA ALA A 186 17.49 20.99 -7.17
C ALA A 186 16.67 22.14 -7.77
N ILE A 187 15.38 21.89 -8.00
CA ILE A 187 14.41 22.93 -8.38
C ILE A 187 13.14 22.78 -7.57
N THR A 188 12.48 23.90 -7.33
CA THR A 188 11.08 23.94 -6.90
C THR A 188 10.22 24.10 -8.14
N PRO A 189 9.22 23.23 -8.37
CA PRO A 189 8.29 23.40 -9.49
C PRO A 189 7.55 24.74 -9.44
N ALA A 190 7.01 25.15 -10.58
CA ALA A 190 6.28 26.40 -10.69
C ALA A 190 5.06 26.45 -9.75
N GLN A 191 4.64 27.66 -9.40
CA GLN A 191 3.40 27.88 -8.68
C GLN A 191 2.20 27.46 -9.55
N VAL A 192 1.20 26.84 -8.93
CA VAL A 192 -0.04 26.48 -9.62
C VAL A 192 -0.78 27.77 -10.03
N PRO A 193 -1.16 27.92 -11.31
CA PRO A 193 -1.89 29.10 -11.76
C PRO A 193 -3.15 29.37 -10.95
N GLY A 194 -3.37 30.62 -10.55
CA GLY A 194 -4.51 31.02 -9.74
C GLY A 194 -4.41 30.67 -8.24
N SER A 195 -3.33 30.05 -7.79
CA SER A 195 -3.12 29.75 -6.37
C SER A 195 -2.88 31.04 -5.58
N THR A 196 -3.72 31.29 -4.58
CA THR A 196 -3.59 32.41 -3.63
C THR A 196 -2.86 32.03 -2.34
N ASN A 197 -2.55 30.75 -2.14
CA ASN A 197 -1.97 30.19 -0.93
C ASN A 197 -0.54 29.64 -1.11
N GLY A 198 0.11 29.99 -2.22
CA GLY A 198 1.49 29.60 -2.52
C GLY A 198 1.67 28.15 -2.95
N ALA A 199 0.58 27.45 -3.36
CA ALA A 199 0.68 26.07 -3.83
C ALA A 199 1.54 25.97 -5.09
N VAL A 200 2.43 24.99 -5.12
CA VAL A 200 3.27 24.62 -6.27
C VAL A 200 2.80 23.30 -6.87
N TYR A 201 3.17 23.04 -8.12
CA TYR A 201 3.02 21.70 -8.69
C TYR A 201 3.80 20.70 -7.85
N ALA A 202 3.09 19.74 -7.26
CA ALA A 202 3.68 18.79 -6.30
C ALA A 202 4.14 17.53 -7.02
N VAL A 203 5.45 17.32 -7.13
CA VAL A 203 6.05 16.18 -7.86
C VAL A 203 6.11 14.92 -7.01
N TYR A 204 5.61 13.82 -7.58
CA TYR A 204 5.53 12.52 -6.91
C TYR A 204 6.21 11.38 -7.68
N GLY A 205 5.64 10.91 -8.80
CA GLY A 205 6.25 9.92 -9.68
C GLY A 205 7.36 10.53 -10.52
N VAL A 206 8.32 9.70 -10.95
CA VAL A 206 9.43 10.14 -11.81
C VAL A 206 9.86 9.03 -12.77
N GLY A 207 9.95 9.36 -14.06
CA GLY A 207 10.51 8.52 -15.13
C GLY A 207 11.60 9.25 -15.89
N VAL A 208 12.58 8.52 -16.40
CA VAL A 208 13.68 9.09 -17.21
C VAL A 208 13.48 8.76 -18.68
N ASP A 209 13.75 9.74 -19.52
CA ASP A 209 13.76 9.67 -20.97
C ASP A 209 15.20 9.93 -21.45
N ASP A 210 15.97 8.86 -21.51
CA ASP A 210 17.39 8.94 -21.90
C ASP A 210 17.57 9.25 -23.37
N THR A 211 16.57 8.95 -24.21
CA THR A 211 16.58 9.26 -25.64
C THR A 211 16.51 10.76 -25.93
N ASN A 212 15.63 11.48 -25.23
CA ASN A 212 15.43 12.92 -25.41
C ASN A 212 16.14 13.77 -24.33
N GLY A 213 16.81 13.14 -23.37
CA GLY A 213 17.49 13.81 -22.25
C GLY A 213 16.53 14.51 -21.28
N ASN A 214 15.34 13.94 -21.06
CA ASN A 214 14.28 14.51 -20.25
C ASN A 214 14.00 13.67 -19.00
N VAL A 215 13.32 14.29 -18.04
CA VAL A 215 12.74 13.67 -16.85
C VAL A 215 11.26 14.01 -16.82
N TRP A 216 10.42 13.01 -16.77
CA TRP A 216 8.98 13.14 -16.63
C TRP A 216 8.60 12.98 -15.16
N VAL A 217 7.72 13.85 -14.66
CA VAL A 217 7.22 13.77 -13.29
C VAL A 217 5.71 13.87 -13.25
N THR A 218 5.10 13.17 -12.28
CA THR A 218 3.65 13.27 -12.04
C THR A 218 3.39 14.34 -10.99
N ASN A 219 2.38 15.19 -11.25
CA ASN A 219 1.85 16.18 -10.32
C ASN A 219 0.50 15.68 -9.79
N THR A 220 0.53 14.66 -8.91
CA THR A 220 -0.66 13.92 -8.46
C THR A 220 -1.77 14.83 -7.92
N ARG A 221 -1.41 15.89 -7.20
CA ARG A 221 -2.39 16.80 -6.57
C ARG A 221 -3.06 17.76 -7.55
N GLN A 222 -2.43 17.95 -8.70
CA GLN A 222 -2.96 18.77 -9.79
C GLN A 222 -3.47 17.92 -10.95
N ASN A 223 -3.52 16.57 -10.78
CA ASN A 223 -3.93 15.65 -11.84
C ASN A 223 -3.19 15.92 -13.15
N SER A 224 -1.87 16.09 -13.10
CA SER A 224 -1.07 16.58 -14.21
C SER A 224 0.30 15.89 -14.25
N ILE A 225 1.06 16.16 -15.30
CA ILE A 225 2.46 15.75 -15.46
C ILE A 225 3.29 16.93 -15.97
N ALA A 226 4.61 16.85 -15.78
CA ALA A 226 5.55 17.83 -16.30
C ALA A 226 6.83 17.16 -16.81
N VAL A 227 7.55 17.87 -17.70
CA VAL A 227 8.79 17.42 -18.32
C VAL A 227 9.89 18.42 -18.03
N TYR A 228 11.03 17.93 -17.53
CA TYR A 228 12.22 18.71 -17.22
C TYR A 228 13.43 18.16 -17.98
N ARG A 229 14.42 18.98 -18.26
CA ARG A 229 15.69 18.49 -18.83
C ARG A 229 16.53 17.77 -17.78
N GLN A 230 17.12 16.64 -18.12
CA GLN A 230 18.05 15.93 -17.24
C GLN A 230 19.28 16.76 -16.89
N LYS A 231 19.76 17.60 -17.83
CA LYS A 231 20.99 18.35 -17.68
C LYS A 231 20.97 19.33 -16.51
N ASP A 232 19.91 20.15 -16.45
CA ASP A 232 19.84 21.31 -15.56
C ASP A 232 18.51 21.48 -14.81
N LEU A 233 17.58 20.54 -14.99
CA LEU A 233 16.22 20.55 -14.44
C LEU A 233 15.38 21.75 -14.91
N SER A 234 15.72 22.40 -16.04
CA SER A 234 14.85 23.42 -16.65
C SER A 234 13.55 22.79 -17.14
N LEU A 235 12.44 23.50 -16.94
CA LEU A 235 11.13 23.06 -17.40
C LEU A 235 11.08 23.06 -18.93
N VAL A 236 10.70 21.91 -19.50
CA VAL A 236 10.44 21.74 -20.93
C VAL A 236 8.96 21.95 -21.23
N HIS A 237 8.09 21.29 -20.45
CA HIS A 237 6.66 21.38 -20.63
C HIS A 237 5.93 21.09 -19.31
N GLN A 238 4.85 21.85 -19.05
CA GLN A 238 3.89 21.60 -18.00
C GLN A 238 2.54 21.31 -18.65
N PHE A 239 2.03 20.11 -18.50
CA PHE A 239 0.69 19.79 -18.98
C PHE A 239 -0.38 20.49 -18.13
N PRO A 240 -1.57 20.76 -18.69
CA PRO A 240 -2.64 21.37 -17.94
C PRO A 240 -3.01 20.63 -16.66
N VAL A 241 -3.62 21.33 -15.72
CA VAL A 241 -4.32 20.70 -14.59
C VAL A 241 -5.41 19.79 -15.15
N ASP A 242 -5.62 18.64 -14.52
CA ASP A 242 -6.58 17.59 -14.88
C ASP A 242 -6.28 16.83 -16.19
N ALA A 243 -5.07 16.97 -16.76
CA ALA A 243 -4.65 16.18 -17.93
C ALA A 243 -4.49 14.68 -17.61
N VAL A 244 -4.10 14.30 -16.38
CA VAL A 244 -3.93 12.89 -15.94
C VAL A 244 -4.54 12.72 -14.56
N PRO A 245 -5.75 12.16 -14.44
CA PRO A 245 -6.44 12.00 -13.15
C PRO A 245 -5.61 11.21 -12.14
N HIS A 246 -5.32 11.84 -11.00
CA HIS A 246 -4.50 11.27 -9.91
C HIS A 246 -3.21 10.61 -10.39
N ALA A 247 -2.47 11.29 -11.29
CA ALA A 247 -1.22 10.79 -11.88
C ALA A 247 -0.28 10.25 -10.79
N ARG A 248 0.05 8.94 -10.84
CA ARG A 248 0.80 8.26 -9.77
C ARG A 248 2.21 7.90 -10.17
N ASP A 249 2.37 7.20 -11.29
CA ASP A 249 3.66 6.69 -11.77
C ASP A 249 3.83 7.03 -13.24
N VAL A 250 5.07 7.07 -13.74
CA VAL A 250 5.37 7.37 -15.13
C VAL A 250 6.61 6.61 -15.58
N VAL A 251 6.52 5.98 -16.76
CA VAL A 251 7.64 5.30 -17.41
C VAL A 251 7.75 5.75 -18.86
N VAL A 252 8.96 5.71 -19.40
CA VAL A 252 9.27 6.13 -20.77
C VAL A 252 9.84 4.96 -21.54
N ASP A 253 9.24 4.64 -22.67
CA ASP A 253 9.74 3.71 -23.66
C ASP A 253 10.52 4.49 -24.74
N GLY A 254 11.83 4.46 -24.64
CA GLY A 254 12.72 5.13 -25.61
C GLY A 254 12.70 4.49 -26.99
N THR A 255 12.38 3.20 -27.07
CA THR A 255 12.35 2.42 -28.33
C THR A 255 11.19 2.85 -29.23
N HIS A 256 9.97 3.01 -28.67
CA HIS A 256 8.78 3.43 -29.43
C HIS A 256 8.45 4.92 -29.25
N GLY A 257 9.24 5.65 -28.43
CA GLY A 257 9.03 7.08 -28.16
C GLY A 257 7.73 7.36 -27.41
N LYS A 258 7.28 6.45 -26.55
CA LYS A 258 6.03 6.57 -25.78
C LYS A 258 6.28 6.77 -24.29
N VAL A 259 5.40 7.53 -23.66
CA VAL A 259 5.36 7.72 -22.22
C VAL A 259 4.03 7.23 -21.70
N PHE A 260 4.06 6.44 -20.64
CA PHE A 260 2.87 5.92 -19.99
C PHE A 260 2.81 6.46 -18.57
N ALA A 261 1.66 7.04 -18.20
CA ALA A 261 1.39 7.52 -16.85
C ALA A 261 0.14 6.82 -16.30
N SER A 262 0.22 6.30 -15.07
CA SER A 262 -0.94 5.69 -14.42
C SER A 262 -1.90 6.77 -13.92
N ALA A 263 -3.17 6.67 -14.34
CA ALA A 263 -4.28 7.50 -13.88
C ALA A 263 -5.03 6.77 -12.77
N THR A 264 -4.48 6.79 -11.54
CA THR A 264 -4.99 5.98 -10.40
C THR A 264 -6.42 6.36 -9.97
N GLY A 265 -6.97 7.48 -10.40
CA GLY A 265 -8.39 7.82 -10.22
C GLY A 265 -9.32 7.15 -11.23
N GLU A 266 -8.78 6.57 -12.32
CA GLU A 266 -9.50 6.02 -13.46
C GLU A 266 -9.01 4.60 -13.78
N ASP A 267 -9.54 4.01 -14.85
CA ASP A 267 -9.24 2.66 -15.32
C ASP A 267 -8.35 2.65 -16.57
N HIS A 268 -7.45 3.61 -16.69
CA HIS A 268 -6.59 3.72 -17.88
C HIS A 268 -5.17 4.20 -17.56
N LEU A 269 -4.29 4.00 -18.52
CA LEU A 269 -3.00 4.69 -18.61
C LEU A 269 -3.11 5.81 -19.62
N SER A 270 -2.73 7.02 -19.21
CA SER A 270 -2.52 8.13 -20.15
C SER A 270 -1.22 7.92 -20.91
N VAL A 271 -1.25 8.19 -22.22
CA VAL A 271 -0.12 7.94 -23.13
C VAL A 271 0.29 9.23 -23.82
N PHE A 272 1.59 9.46 -23.97
CA PHE A 272 2.14 10.64 -24.61
C PHE A 272 3.26 10.25 -25.58
N ASP A 273 3.45 11.06 -26.61
CA ASP A 273 4.62 11.00 -27.46
C ASP A 273 5.80 11.70 -26.74
N ALA A 274 6.89 10.98 -26.53
CA ALA A 274 8.03 11.46 -25.74
C ALA A 274 8.77 12.64 -26.36
N LYS A 275 8.73 12.78 -27.71
CA LYS A 275 9.44 13.82 -28.46
C LYS A 275 8.58 15.06 -28.70
N THR A 276 7.34 14.84 -29.15
CA THR A 276 6.42 15.95 -29.51
C THR A 276 5.61 16.44 -28.32
N LEU A 277 5.60 15.71 -27.20
CA LEU A 277 4.86 15.99 -25.97
C LEU A 277 3.35 16.06 -26.20
N LYS A 278 2.84 15.38 -27.22
CA LYS A 278 1.40 15.31 -27.51
C LYS A 278 0.77 14.11 -26.82
N GLU A 279 -0.46 14.28 -26.41
CA GLU A 279 -1.29 13.18 -25.91
C GLU A 279 -1.57 12.17 -27.05
N LEU A 280 -1.54 10.90 -26.71
CA LEU A 280 -1.89 9.78 -27.56
C LEU A 280 -3.13 9.06 -26.99
N PRO A 281 -3.78 8.16 -27.76
CA PRO A 281 -4.89 7.38 -27.21
C PRO A 281 -4.50 6.63 -25.94
N VAL A 282 -5.39 6.65 -24.95
CA VAL A 282 -5.21 5.99 -23.66
C VAL A 282 -5.22 4.46 -23.81
N VAL A 283 -4.61 3.77 -22.86
CA VAL A 283 -4.74 2.30 -22.71
C VAL A 283 -5.77 2.03 -21.64
N THR A 284 -6.98 1.60 -22.02
CA THR A 284 -8.02 1.22 -21.06
C THR A 284 -7.73 -0.15 -20.47
N LEU A 285 -7.95 -0.29 -19.16
CA LEU A 285 -7.68 -1.48 -18.36
C LEU A 285 -9.01 -2.02 -17.80
N GLU A 286 -9.52 -3.07 -18.42
CA GLU A 286 -10.73 -3.73 -17.96
C GLU A 286 -10.40 -4.74 -16.84
N SER A 287 -11.15 -4.71 -15.74
CA SER A 287 -11.04 -5.70 -14.67
C SER A 287 -11.75 -6.98 -15.06
N GLY A 288 -11.16 -8.14 -14.73
CA GLY A 288 -11.82 -9.44 -14.80
C GLY A 288 -12.68 -9.77 -13.57
N VAL A 289 -12.67 -8.89 -12.55
CA VAL A 289 -13.50 -9.04 -11.34
C VAL A 289 -14.88 -8.43 -11.58
N ASP A 290 -15.95 -9.17 -11.28
CA ASP A 290 -17.33 -8.68 -11.39
C ASP A 290 -17.50 -7.39 -10.56
N ASP A 291 -18.07 -6.35 -11.17
CA ASP A 291 -18.23 -5.01 -10.58
C ASP A 291 -16.92 -4.37 -10.12
N GLY A 292 -15.75 -4.95 -10.50
CA GLY A 292 -14.43 -4.42 -10.19
C GLY A 292 -14.01 -3.30 -11.14
N LYS A 293 -13.22 -2.35 -10.62
CA LYS A 293 -12.54 -1.33 -11.42
C LYS A 293 -11.03 -1.55 -11.34
N PHE A 294 -10.37 -1.79 -12.47
CA PHE A 294 -8.91 -1.83 -12.52
C PHE A 294 -8.39 -0.41 -12.29
N THR A 295 -7.70 -0.20 -11.19
CA THR A 295 -7.20 1.12 -10.79
C THR A 295 -5.66 1.09 -10.81
N PRO A 296 -5.02 1.51 -11.93
CA PRO A 296 -3.58 1.30 -12.14
C PRO A 296 -2.74 2.07 -11.14
N MET A 297 -1.68 1.42 -10.64
CA MET A 297 -0.81 1.98 -9.60
C MET A 297 0.62 2.17 -10.13
N SER A 298 1.57 1.31 -9.80
CA SER A 298 2.93 1.40 -10.32
C SER A 298 3.06 0.76 -11.71
N LEU A 299 4.08 1.21 -12.43
CA LEU A 299 4.41 0.77 -13.78
C LEU A 299 5.82 0.19 -13.82
N VAL A 300 6.02 -0.90 -14.57
CA VAL A 300 7.35 -1.37 -14.95
C VAL A 300 7.40 -1.71 -16.43
N LEU A 301 8.46 -1.29 -17.09
CA LEU A 301 8.67 -1.48 -18.52
C LEU A 301 9.79 -2.50 -18.77
N ASP A 302 9.49 -3.51 -19.58
CA ASP A 302 10.48 -4.31 -20.30
C ASP A 302 10.63 -3.74 -21.71
N GLU A 303 11.52 -2.77 -21.86
CA GLU A 303 11.73 -2.06 -23.12
C GLU A 303 12.21 -3.01 -24.24
N LYS A 304 13.05 -4.01 -23.92
CA LYS A 304 13.55 -4.98 -24.88
C LYS A 304 12.48 -5.96 -25.35
N GLY A 305 11.63 -6.41 -24.43
CA GLY A 305 10.50 -7.29 -24.74
C GLY A 305 9.27 -6.55 -25.26
N GLY A 306 9.25 -5.22 -25.26
CA GLY A 306 8.13 -4.40 -25.67
C GLY A 306 6.89 -4.58 -24.80
N LYS A 307 7.07 -4.81 -23.49
CA LYS A 307 5.97 -5.05 -22.54
C LYS A 307 5.96 -4.03 -21.42
N LEU A 308 4.78 -3.58 -21.11
CA LEU A 308 4.48 -2.76 -19.95
C LEU A 308 3.61 -3.55 -18.98
N PHE A 309 3.94 -3.47 -17.70
CA PHE A 309 3.18 -4.13 -16.63
C PHE A 309 2.66 -3.09 -15.64
N THR A 310 1.46 -3.32 -15.15
CA THR A 310 0.88 -2.53 -14.04
C THR A 310 0.06 -3.42 -13.13
N VAL A 311 -0.25 -2.92 -11.94
CA VAL A 311 -1.08 -3.60 -10.93
C VAL A 311 -2.24 -2.71 -10.52
N SER A 312 -3.35 -3.31 -10.12
CA SER A 312 -4.52 -2.60 -9.64
C SER A 312 -4.52 -2.48 -8.12
N ILE A 313 -4.70 -1.25 -7.61
CA ILE A 313 -4.91 -1.04 -6.17
C ILE A 313 -6.33 -1.40 -5.75
N GLY A 314 -7.28 -1.35 -6.69
CA GLY A 314 -8.71 -1.60 -6.45
C GLY A 314 -9.12 -3.07 -6.50
N THR A 315 -8.45 -3.86 -7.34
CA THR A 315 -8.72 -5.29 -7.56
C THR A 315 -7.44 -6.10 -7.44
N PRO A 316 -7.48 -7.41 -7.14
CA PRO A 316 -6.29 -8.26 -7.03
C PRO A 316 -5.75 -8.67 -8.40
N GLU A 317 -5.35 -7.69 -9.23
CA GLU A 317 -5.01 -7.93 -10.62
C GLU A 317 -3.72 -7.25 -11.05
N ALA A 318 -3.04 -7.86 -12.03
CA ALA A 318 -1.96 -7.26 -12.82
C ALA A 318 -2.30 -7.31 -14.31
N ALA A 319 -1.86 -6.30 -15.06
CA ALA A 319 -2.05 -6.25 -16.52
C ALA A 319 -0.72 -6.28 -17.25
N VAL A 320 -0.72 -6.97 -18.41
CA VAL A 320 0.37 -7.03 -19.38
C VAL A 320 -0.08 -6.30 -20.64
N ILE A 321 0.67 -5.30 -21.06
CA ILE A 321 0.34 -4.42 -22.18
C ILE A 321 1.47 -4.49 -23.21
N ASP A 322 1.11 -4.65 -24.49
CA ASP A 322 2.03 -4.48 -25.62
C ASP A 322 2.26 -2.99 -25.86
N VAL A 323 3.51 -2.55 -25.74
CA VAL A 323 3.88 -1.14 -25.81
C VAL A 323 3.65 -0.54 -27.18
N ALA A 324 3.95 -1.30 -28.25
CA ALA A 324 3.85 -0.81 -29.62
C ALA A 324 2.41 -0.49 -30.00
N SER A 325 1.47 -1.39 -29.71
CA SER A 325 0.05 -1.25 -30.05
C SER A 325 -0.79 -0.58 -28.97
N GLY A 326 -0.34 -0.56 -27.70
CA GLY A 326 -1.15 -0.18 -26.55
C GLY A 326 -2.22 -1.20 -26.16
N LYS A 327 -2.16 -2.42 -26.71
CA LYS A 327 -3.15 -3.46 -26.42
C LYS A 327 -2.86 -4.16 -25.10
N VAL A 328 -3.89 -4.32 -24.25
CA VAL A 328 -3.84 -5.21 -23.09
C VAL A 328 -3.87 -6.65 -23.60
N GLU A 329 -2.80 -7.39 -23.36
CA GLU A 329 -2.65 -8.78 -23.79
C GLU A 329 -3.21 -9.76 -22.76
N LYS A 330 -3.08 -9.42 -21.49
CA LYS A 330 -3.51 -10.29 -20.39
C LYS A 330 -3.82 -9.47 -19.15
N VAL A 331 -4.86 -9.87 -18.42
CA VAL A 331 -5.10 -9.52 -17.03
C VAL A 331 -4.90 -10.79 -16.20
N ILE A 332 -4.11 -10.71 -15.13
CA ILE A 332 -3.71 -11.84 -14.30
C ILE A 332 -4.33 -11.65 -12.92
N ASP A 333 -5.07 -12.67 -12.47
CA ASP A 333 -5.56 -12.73 -11.09
C ASP A 333 -4.40 -13.01 -10.12
N LEU A 334 -4.24 -12.15 -9.14
CA LEU A 334 -3.20 -12.21 -8.11
C LEU A 334 -3.65 -12.97 -6.84
N GLY A 335 -4.91 -13.39 -6.79
CA GLY A 335 -5.46 -14.15 -5.65
C GLY A 335 -5.33 -13.41 -4.31
N ASN A 336 -4.37 -13.79 -3.48
CA ASN A 336 -4.15 -13.20 -2.16
C ASN A 336 -3.41 -11.85 -2.25
N SER A 337 -4.07 -10.85 -2.86
CA SER A 337 -3.54 -9.49 -2.98
C SER A 337 -4.60 -8.47 -2.61
N ILE A 338 -4.29 -7.59 -1.68
CA ILE A 338 -5.12 -6.42 -1.34
C ILE A 338 -4.24 -5.19 -1.50
N SER A 339 -4.71 -4.23 -2.28
CA SER A 339 -3.98 -2.98 -2.56
C SER A 339 -2.59 -3.25 -3.15
N ALA A 340 -2.53 -4.02 -4.24
CA ALA A 340 -1.31 -4.17 -5.03
C ALA A 340 -0.82 -2.79 -5.47
N SER A 341 0.44 -2.46 -5.20
CA SER A 341 0.93 -1.11 -5.38
C SER A 341 2.31 -1.01 -6.02
N GLY A 342 3.17 -1.99 -5.80
CA GLY A 342 4.49 -2.06 -6.41
C GLY A 342 4.57 -3.19 -7.44
N VAL A 343 5.29 -2.97 -8.53
CA VAL A 343 5.51 -3.96 -9.58
C VAL A 343 6.94 -3.90 -10.10
N ALA A 344 7.57 -5.06 -10.30
CA ALA A 344 8.88 -5.22 -10.94
C ALA A 344 8.88 -6.47 -11.82
N PHE A 345 9.78 -6.54 -12.79
CA PHE A 345 9.82 -7.63 -13.76
C PHE A 345 11.24 -8.19 -13.91
N ASP A 346 11.34 -9.52 -13.91
CA ASP A 346 12.52 -10.31 -14.25
C ASP A 346 12.35 -10.86 -15.67
N ALA A 347 12.98 -10.21 -16.63
CA ALA A 347 12.88 -10.58 -18.03
C ALA A 347 13.53 -11.95 -18.32
N ALA A 348 14.58 -12.32 -17.57
CA ALA A 348 15.30 -13.58 -17.79
C ALA A 348 14.45 -14.80 -17.44
N ARG A 349 13.58 -14.67 -16.42
CA ARG A 349 12.69 -15.75 -15.97
C ARG A 349 11.23 -15.54 -16.35
N ASN A 350 10.90 -14.42 -17.00
CA ASN A 350 9.53 -13.97 -17.30
C ASN A 350 8.63 -13.97 -16.06
N ARG A 351 9.13 -13.38 -14.97
CA ARG A 351 8.44 -13.32 -13.68
C ARG A 351 8.10 -11.89 -13.28
N LEU A 352 6.87 -11.71 -12.84
CA LEU A 352 6.42 -10.45 -12.27
C LEU A 352 6.48 -10.54 -10.74
N TYR A 353 7.00 -9.49 -10.10
CA TYR A 353 7.03 -9.31 -8.66
C TYR A 353 6.03 -8.24 -8.28
N VAL A 354 5.08 -8.56 -7.40
CA VAL A 354 4.01 -7.65 -6.99
C VAL A 354 4.03 -7.45 -5.48
N ALA A 355 4.23 -6.22 -5.04
CA ALA A 355 4.14 -5.84 -3.64
C ALA A 355 2.73 -5.35 -3.30
N SER A 356 2.11 -5.94 -2.27
CA SER A 356 0.72 -5.65 -1.88
C SER A 356 0.66 -5.10 -0.46
N GLN A 357 0.23 -3.85 -0.32
CA GLN A 357 0.20 -3.13 0.96
C GLN A 357 -0.79 -3.71 1.96
N GLY A 358 -1.94 -4.20 1.47
CA GLY A 358 -3.04 -4.67 2.32
C GLY A 358 -2.83 -6.07 2.85
N THR A 359 -2.03 -6.90 2.18
CA THR A 359 -1.70 -8.28 2.55
C THR A 359 -0.28 -8.44 3.07
N ASP A 360 0.56 -7.39 3.04
CA ASP A 360 1.94 -7.40 3.54
C ASP A 360 2.80 -8.50 2.89
N ASN A 361 2.61 -8.72 1.60
CA ASN A 361 3.30 -9.79 0.87
C ASN A 361 3.94 -9.31 -0.44
N LEU A 362 4.86 -10.13 -0.94
CA LEU A 362 5.40 -10.10 -2.28
C LEU A 362 4.91 -11.34 -3.03
N LEU A 363 4.15 -11.15 -4.10
CA LEU A 363 3.78 -12.23 -5.01
C LEU A 363 4.82 -12.35 -6.13
N ILE A 364 5.22 -13.58 -6.46
CA ILE A 364 6.03 -13.88 -7.63
C ILE A 364 5.14 -14.63 -8.61
N VAL A 365 4.96 -14.06 -9.80
CA VAL A 365 3.98 -14.51 -10.78
C VAL A 365 4.68 -14.98 -12.05
N ASP A 366 4.33 -16.14 -12.56
CA ASP A 366 4.68 -16.57 -13.92
C ASP A 366 3.78 -15.85 -14.93
N VAL A 367 4.35 -14.98 -15.74
CA VAL A 367 3.60 -14.15 -16.68
C VAL A 367 3.01 -14.99 -17.81
N ALA A 368 3.75 -16.02 -18.29
CA ALA A 368 3.27 -16.89 -19.36
C ALA A 368 2.07 -17.72 -18.91
N ALA A 369 2.18 -18.37 -17.77
CA ALA A 369 1.11 -19.19 -17.18
C ALA A 369 -0.03 -18.33 -16.58
N GLY A 370 0.24 -17.06 -16.23
CA GLY A 370 -0.71 -16.20 -15.51
C GLY A 370 -1.02 -16.72 -14.11
N LYS A 371 0.00 -17.25 -13.41
CA LYS A 371 -0.18 -17.89 -12.10
C LYS A 371 0.81 -17.37 -11.06
N VAL A 372 0.32 -17.18 -9.84
CA VAL A 372 1.17 -16.92 -8.68
C VAL A 372 1.96 -18.19 -8.35
N LEU A 373 3.29 -18.07 -8.34
CA LEU A 373 4.23 -19.13 -7.98
C LEU A 373 4.55 -19.12 -6.50
N HIS A 374 4.74 -17.94 -5.93
CA HIS A 374 5.09 -17.75 -4.52
C HIS A 374 4.30 -16.58 -3.93
N ASP A 375 3.81 -16.77 -2.72
CA ASP A 375 3.24 -15.75 -1.84
C ASP A 375 4.17 -15.62 -0.63
N VAL A 376 4.97 -14.55 -0.61
CA VAL A 376 6.06 -14.36 0.36
C VAL A 376 5.67 -13.30 1.37
N PRO A 377 5.44 -13.63 2.64
CA PRO A 377 5.26 -12.63 3.68
C PRO A 377 6.50 -11.73 3.79
N VAL A 378 6.29 -10.42 3.79
CA VAL A 378 7.32 -9.40 3.96
C VAL A 378 6.94 -8.45 5.10
N GLY A 379 7.62 -7.34 5.27
CA GLY A 379 7.25 -6.38 6.34
C GLY A 379 5.93 -5.66 6.08
N ALA A 380 5.34 -5.13 7.13
CA ALA A 380 4.08 -4.39 7.06
C ALA A 380 4.11 -3.25 6.04
N GLY A 381 3.06 -3.14 5.23
CA GLY A 381 2.89 -2.10 4.22
C GLY A 381 3.85 -2.22 3.05
N ALA A 382 3.95 -3.40 2.43
CA ALA A 382 4.74 -3.65 1.22
C ALA A 382 4.26 -2.73 0.08
N LEU A 383 4.97 -1.61 -0.13
CA LEU A 383 4.50 -0.51 -0.96
C LEU A 383 5.05 -0.54 -2.39
N ASN A 384 6.33 -0.83 -2.53
CA ASN A 384 7.00 -0.81 -3.82
C ASN A 384 8.05 -1.92 -3.88
N VAL A 385 8.37 -2.38 -5.09
CA VAL A 385 9.38 -3.40 -5.36
C VAL A 385 10.24 -3.00 -6.55
N ALA A 386 11.52 -3.33 -6.50
CA ALA A 386 12.45 -3.27 -7.64
C ALA A 386 13.15 -4.62 -7.78
N PHE A 387 13.36 -5.05 -9.01
CA PHE A 387 14.20 -6.19 -9.34
C PHE A 387 15.53 -5.69 -9.90
N ASP A 388 16.63 -6.27 -9.45
CA ASP A 388 17.96 -5.95 -9.95
C ASP A 388 18.50 -7.15 -10.74
N ASP A 389 18.62 -6.97 -12.06
CA ASP A 389 19.06 -8.02 -12.98
C ASP A 389 20.48 -8.53 -12.67
N ALA A 390 21.36 -7.66 -12.16
CA ALA A 390 22.75 -8.02 -11.87
C ALA A 390 22.87 -8.98 -10.67
N SER A 391 22.04 -8.82 -9.66
CA SER A 391 22.02 -9.70 -8.48
C SER A 391 20.96 -10.81 -8.56
N GLY A 392 19.96 -10.68 -9.43
CA GLY A 392 18.82 -11.58 -9.52
C GLY A 392 17.91 -11.52 -8.29
N LEU A 393 17.87 -10.39 -7.58
CA LEU A 393 17.13 -10.19 -6.33
C LEU A 393 16.04 -9.13 -6.49
N ALA A 394 14.93 -9.35 -5.79
CA ALA A 394 13.86 -8.38 -5.61
C ALA A 394 14.00 -7.68 -4.25
N TYR A 395 13.78 -6.37 -4.24
CA TYR A 395 13.86 -5.50 -3.05
C TYR A 395 12.50 -4.87 -2.81
N VAL A 396 11.91 -5.10 -1.63
CA VAL A 396 10.57 -4.64 -1.28
C VAL A 396 10.65 -3.58 -0.19
N SER A 397 10.15 -2.38 -0.46
CA SER A 397 10.02 -1.33 0.56
C SER A 397 8.78 -1.56 1.41
N ASN A 398 8.96 -1.83 2.70
CA ASN A 398 7.90 -2.09 3.66
C ASN A 398 7.67 -0.81 4.49
N ARG A 399 6.73 0.01 4.02
CA ARG A 399 6.50 1.35 4.56
C ARG A 399 6.14 1.35 6.04
N GLY A 400 5.31 0.39 6.45
CA GLY A 400 4.89 0.26 7.84
C GLY A 400 5.98 -0.29 8.74
N ALA A 401 6.69 -1.32 8.29
CA ALA A 401 7.75 -1.97 9.07
C ALA A 401 9.05 -1.17 9.15
N GLY A 402 9.26 -0.18 8.26
CA GLY A 402 10.53 0.56 8.19
C GLY A 402 11.70 -0.26 7.63
N THR A 403 11.42 -1.26 6.80
CA THR A 403 12.44 -2.19 6.29
C THR A 403 12.44 -2.27 4.77
N VAL A 404 13.54 -2.79 4.22
CA VAL A 404 13.63 -3.27 2.84
C VAL A 404 13.90 -4.78 2.90
N THR A 405 12.91 -5.59 2.50
CA THR A 405 13.06 -7.04 2.43
C THR A 405 13.63 -7.44 1.08
N VAL A 406 14.64 -8.29 1.08
CA VAL A 406 15.30 -8.82 -0.13
C VAL A 406 14.89 -10.26 -0.34
N VAL A 407 14.38 -10.57 -1.54
CA VAL A 407 13.81 -11.88 -1.87
C VAL A 407 14.45 -12.40 -3.17
N ASN A 408 14.81 -13.67 -3.23
CA ASN A 408 15.30 -14.31 -4.44
C ASN A 408 14.15 -14.81 -5.34
N GLY A 409 14.48 -15.27 -6.55
CA GLY A 409 13.50 -15.76 -7.51
C GLY A 409 12.71 -17.02 -7.07
N ASP A 410 13.13 -17.71 -6.03
CA ASP A 410 12.45 -18.90 -5.46
C ASP A 410 11.56 -18.54 -4.26
N GLY A 411 11.33 -17.24 -4.02
CA GLY A 411 10.50 -16.79 -2.91
C GLY A 411 11.16 -16.83 -1.53
N LYS A 412 12.47 -17.05 -1.46
CA LYS A 412 13.19 -17.07 -0.18
C LYS A 412 13.61 -15.66 0.21
N VAL A 413 13.29 -15.24 1.43
CA VAL A 413 13.84 -14.02 2.04
C VAL A 413 15.33 -14.20 2.28
N VAL A 414 16.15 -13.39 1.61
CA VAL A 414 17.62 -13.39 1.71
C VAL A 414 18.08 -12.45 2.82
N ALA A 415 17.42 -11.30 2.94
CA ALA A 415 17.71 -10.32 3.97
C ALA A 415 16.46 -9.49 4.29
N ASN A 416 16.46 -8.89 5.48
CA ASN A 416 15.52 -7.83 5.85
C ASN A 416 16.34 -6.69 6.45
N LEU A 417 16.48 -5.60 5.70
CA LEU A 417 17.40 -4.49 5.97
C LEU A 417 16.67 -3.30 6.60
N ASP A 418 17.38 -2.49 7.41
CA ASP A 418 16.82 -1.23 7.92
C ASP A 418 16.60 -0.25 6.75
N GLY A 419 15.36 0.07 6.46
CA GLY A 419 14.92 1.01 5.43
C GLY A 419 14.70 2.44 5.95
N GLY A 420 14.93 2.67 7.24
CA GLY A 420 14.62 3.93 7.92
C GLY A 420 13.13 4.13 8.14
N THR A 421 12.71 5.36 8.36
CA THR A 421 11.31 5.68 8.60
C THR A 421 10.52 5.72 7.31
N LEU A 422 9.40 5.00 7.25
CA LEU A 422 8.45 5.01 6.13
C LEU A 422 9.11 4.84 4.74
N PRO A 423 9.85 3.73 4.46
CA PRO A 423 10.37 3.44 3.13
C PRO A 423 9.26 3.55 2.08
N ASN A 424 9.48 4.37 1.06
CA ASN A 424 8.43 4.74 0.13
C ASN A 424 8.61 4.18 -1.28
N HIS A 425 9.86 4.08 -1.74
CA HIS A 425 10.18 3.63 -3.09
C HIS A 425 11.56 3.00 -3.13
N VAL A 426 11.72 2.02 -4.01
CA VAL A 426 13.01 1.38 -4.35
C VAL A 426 13.20 1.39 -5.87
N ARG A 427 14.45 1.57 -6.32
CA ARG A 427 14.82 1.57 -7.74
C ARG A 427 16.18 0.92 -7.95
N ALA A 428 16.28 -0.06 -8.83
CA ALA A 428 17.55 -0.64 -9.26
C ALA A 428 18.19 0.18 -10.39
N ASP A 429 19.54 0.19 -10.47
CA ASP A 429 20.26 0.76 -11.60
C ASP A 429 20.64 -0.28 -12.66
N GLY A 430 20.28 -1.54 -12.45
CA GLY A 430 20.64 -2.67 -13.31
C GLY A 430 22.12 -3.05 -13.26
N LYS A 431 22.89 -2.49 -12.32
CA LYS A 431 24.35 -2.69 -12.14
C LYS A 431 24.70 -3.22 -10.76
N GLY A 432 23.70 -3.71 -10.01
CA GLY A 432 23.86 -4.24 -8.67
C GLY A 432 23.65 -3.22 -7.55
N ASN A 433 23.19 -1.99 -7.84
CA ASN A 433 22.80 -1.07 -6.81
C ASN A 433 21.29 -0.85 -6.80
N VAL A 434 20.71 -0.82 -5.60
CA VAL A 434 19.33 -0.44 -5.38
C VAL A 434 19.28 0.79 -4.50
N PHE A 435 18.46 1.77 -4.89
CA PHE A 435 18.26 3.02 -4.17
C PHE A 435 16.89 3.01 -3.52
N ALA A 436 16.86 3.11 -2.21
CA ALA A 436 15.63 3.24 -1.43
C ALA A 436 15.49 4.69 -0.94
N VAL A 437 14.30 5.26 -1.08
CA VAL A 437 13.94 6.55 -0.48
C VAL A 437 12.89 6.36 0.58
N ASN A 438 13.01 7.09 1.69
CA ASN A 438 12.07 7.04 2.79
C ASN A 438 11.56 8.43 3.18
N LYS A 439 10.47 8.47 3.95
CA LYS A 439 9.89 9.69 4.49
C LYS A 439 10.12 9.77 5.99
N SER A 440 10.06 11.00 6.53
CA SER A 440 10.04 11.22 7.97
C SER A 440 8.62 11.20 8.54
N ARG A 441 8.53 11.01 9.86
CA ARG A 441 7.32 11.25 10.68
C ARG A 441 7.27 12.68 11.23
N GLY A 442 8.34 13.46 11.04
CA GLY A 442 8.48 14.83 11.51
C GLY A 442 9.90 15.35 11.33
N ALA A 443 10.12 16.61 11.65
CA ALA A 443 11.41 17.30 11.45
C ALA A 443 12.57 16.65 12.22
N GLU A 444 12.30 16.16 13.42
CA GLU A 444 13.28 15.58 14.34
C GLU A 444 13.54 14.06 14.08
N ASP A 445 13.01 13.51 13.01
CA ASP A 445 13.21 12.10 12.69
C ASP A 445 14.63 11.84 12.14
N PRO A 446 15.52 11.14 12.87
CA PRO A 446 16.90 10.94 12.45
C PRO A 446 17.02 9.93 11.32
N LYS A 447 16.04 9.06 11.12
CA LYS A 447 16.01 8.00 10.11
C LYS A 447 15.17 8.34 8.89
N GLY A 448 14.42 9.46 8.92
CA GLY A 448 13.54 9.90 7.85
C GLY A 448 14.23 10.78 6.80
N ASP A 449 13.56 10.93 5.67
CA ASP A 449 13.96 11.77 4.52
C ASP A 449 15.38 11.45 4.01
N ARG A 450 15.64 10.17 3.84
CA ARG A 450 16.95 9.68 3.40
C ARG A 450 16.82 8.91 2.09
N ILE A 451 17.89 8.99 1.28
CA ILE A 451 18.18 8.02 0.24
C ILE A 451 19.22 7.03 0.75
N ILE A 452 18.99 5.75 0.49
CA ILE A 452 19.88 4.65 0.90
C ILE A 452 20.25 3.88 -0.37
N ARG A 453 21.56 3.74 -0.63
CA ARG A 453 22.07 2.81 -1.64
C ARG A 453 22.38 1.49 -0.97
N ILE A 454 21.87 0.40 -1.52
CA ILE A 454 22.03 -0.98 -1.09
C ILE A 454 22.77 -1.72 -2.20
N THR A 455 23.90 -2.35 -1.89
CA THR A 455 24.73 -3.08 -2.86
C THR A 455 25.08 -4.46 -2.27
N PRO A 456 24.75 -5.59 -2.92
CA PRO A 456 25.23 -6.91 -2.49
C PRO A 456 26.77 -6.92 -2.43
N LYS A 457 27.31 -7.53 -1.38
CA LYS A 457 28.75 -7.81 -1.31
C LYS A 457 29.05 -9.09 -2.10
N GLN A 458 30.11 -9.05 -2.88
CA GLN A 458 30.62 -10.22 -3.58
C GLN A 458 31.24 -11.22 -2.62
#